data_98709afd01128dbdeee971245908a90c
#
_entry.id   98709afd01128dbdeee971245908a90c
#
_cell.length_a   1.000
_cell.length_b   1.000
_cell.length_c   1.000
_cell.angle_alpha   90.00
_cell.angle_beta   90.00
_cell.angle_gamma   90.00
#
_symmetry.space_group_name_H-M   'P 1'
#
loop_
_entity.id
_entity.type
_entity.pdbx_description
1 polymer ?
#
loop_
_entity_poly.entity_id
_entity_poly.type
_entity_poly.pdbx_seq_one_letter_code
_entity_poly.pdbx_strand_id
1 'polypeptide(L)'
;MSALPVITAMGGINAAGRTALHFGFQRLIFDALPEIQRHATLRTLAQLTGREEDSLLDGTLIRALPVEHRLHAAISGTSDIPVTLEMRNMDLPDPLPAGWQVTPIDKRRSRVTLPAGQGMNVPLDAPRRVSAAGQLPSGFDPGALYASRNHPRALQMAIFAISDALGDLGMDWSRVASKVRPDQVAVYASNAMSQMDDNGLGGVMRFPPNGHRITSKQVPLGLGEMTADFLNAYVLHSVGTTGGMLGACATFLYNLEKGVQAIRSGKVRVAIVGTSEAPLVPEIMEGYRAMGALAEDQELAALDDSPHPDVRRACRPFSDNCGFTMAESAQFTILMDDGLALELGADILGAVPDVFIHADGGKKSISAPGVGNYLTMGKAAALTRQLIGEKGLQHHSFVHAHGTGTPQNRVTESVILDRTAQAFGIAKWPVVGIKSYVGHSLGSAGGDQLAAALGSFSQGILPGIRTIDHIADDVHRSHLDICLQHQQQDNLQASLINSKGFGGNNATAVALSGSIAQAMLRQRHGEKAMTAWQQARETTLASKARFQEHCLSEAPKPVYRFNEGVLGDEHVALSSRSVSLNGGTEMPFDDDAALREFQLKQD
;
A
#
# COMPACT_ATOMS: atom_id res chain seq x y z
N MET A 1 23.54 9.71 18.97
CA MET A 1 22.51 10.62 18.43
C MET A 1 21.61 9.81 17.53
N SER A 2 20.29 10.02 17.60
CA SER A 2 19.33 9.31 16.74
C SER A 2 19.54 9.66 15.25
N ALA A 3 19.47 8.68 14.36
CA ALA A 3 19.54 8.91 12.93
C ALA A 3 18.22 9.53 12.39
N LEU A 4 18.31 10.31 11.31
CA LEU A 4 17.14 10.76 10.57
C LEU A 4 16.80 9.71 9.49
N PRO A 5 15.62 9.07 9.54
CA PRO A 5 15.19 8.18 8.46
C PRO A 5 14.90 8.98 7.20
N VAL A 6 15.75 8.84 6.18
CA VAL A 6 15.59 9.52 4.89
C VAL A 6 14.96 8.57 3.86
N ILE A 7 14.05 9.09 3.04
CA ILE A 7 13.42 8.36 1.95
C ILE A 7 14.37 8.40 0.75
N THR A 8 14.87 7.24 0.34
CA THR A 8 15.82 7.11 -0.78
C THR A 8 15.18 6.52 -2.03
N ALA A 9 14.02 5.90 -1.89
CA ALA A 9 13.22 5.42 -3.01
C ALA A 9 11.74 5.29 -2.63
N MET A 10 10.88 5.42 -3.63
CA MET A 10 9.45 5.13 -3.57
C MET A 10 9.04 4.42 -4.86
N GLY A 11 8.32 3.33 -4.73
CA GLY A 11 7.81 2.60 -5.90
C GLY A 11 6.56 1.81 -5.57
N GLY A 12 5.83 1.44 -6.61
CA GLY A 12 4.57 0.76 -6.44
C GLY A 12 3.67 0.80 -7.65
N ILE A 13 2.44 0.41 -7.41
CA ILE A 13 1.37 0.39 -8.40
C ILE A 13 0.03 0.69 -7.73
N ASN A 14 -0.78 1.52 -8.35
CA ASN A 14 -2.16 1.77 -7.99
C ASN A 14 -3.00 2.09 -9.24
N ALA A 15 -4.22 2.58 -9.08
CA ALA A 15 -5.12 2.89 -10.19
C ALA A 15 -4.58 3.98 -11.14
N ALA A 16 -3.61 4.80 -10.70
CA ALA A 16 -2.96 5.81 -11.55
C ALA A 16 -1.76 5.26 -12.35
N GLY A 17 -1.30 4.04 -12.05
CA GLY A 17 -0.13 3.42 -12.65
C GLY A 17 1.03 3.25 -11.67
N ARG A 18 2.24 3.05 -12.18
CA ARG A 18 3.46 2.91 -11.37
C ARG A 18 3.79 4.21 -10.63
N THR A 19 4.32 4.09 -9.42
CA THR A 19 4.56 5.26 -8.55
C THR A 19 6.02 5.73 -8.50
N ALA A 20 6.98 4.90 -8.89
CA ALA A 20 8.37 5.31 -9.03
C ALA A 20 8.50 6.56 -9.92
N LEU A 21 9.51 7.39 -9.64
CA LEU A 21 9.80 8.62 -10.39
C LEU A 21 8.58 9.56 -10.51
N HIS A 22 7.62 9.44 -9.58
CA HIS A 22 6.38 10.21 -9.51
C HIS A 22 5.40 10.03 -10.68
N PHE A 23 5.52 8.98 -11.52
CA PHE A 23 4.65 8.78 -12.68
C PHE A 23 3.16 8.68 -12.29
N GLY A 24 2.83 7.93 -11.21
CA GLY A 24 1.46 7.86 -10.71
C GLY A 24 0.92 9.22 -10.28
N PHE A 25 1.76 10.04 -9.62
CA PHE A 25 1.37 11.41 -9.25
C PHE A 25 1.15 12.29 -10.48
N GLN A 26 2.01 12.22 -11.49
CA GLN A 26 1.83 12.94 -12.76
C GLN A 26 0.50 12.57 -13.43
N ARG A 27 0.03 11.31 -13.29
CA ARG A 27 -1.30 10.93 -13.76
C ARG A 27 -2.43 11.63 -12.99
N LEU A 28 -2.28 11.89 -11.68
CA LEU A 28 -3.29 12.62 -10.88
C LEU A 28 -3.43 14.07 -11.34
N ILE A 29 -2.31 14.71 -11.67
CA ILE A 29 -2.25 16.11 -12.07
C ILE A 29 -2.09 16.31 -13.58
N PHE A 30 -2.49 15.32 -14.38
CA PHE A 30 -2.21 15.23 -15.82
C PHE A 30 -2.58 16.50 -16.58
N ASP A 31 -3.71 17.12 -16.26
CA ASP A 31 -4.20 18.33 -16.93
C ASP A 31 -3.34 19.58 -16.62
N ALA A 32 -2.63 19.58 -15.49
CA ALA A 32 -1.76 20.67 -15.07
C ALA A 32 -0.30 20.51 -15.55
N LEU A 33 0.04 19.37 -16.18
CA LEU A 33 1.41 19.09 -16.61
C LEU A 33 1.76 19.81 -17.93
N PRO A 34 3.04 20.22 -18.11
CA PRO A 34 3.56 20.58 -19.42
C PRO A 34 3.45 19.41 -20.41
N GLU A 35 3.38 19.72 -21.70
CA GLU A 35 3.18 18.73 -22.77
C GLU A 35 4.19 17.59 -22.75
N ILE A 36 5.49 17.89 -22.55
CA ILE A 36 6.56 16.88 -22.45
C ILE A 36 6.27 15.87 -21.33
N GLN A 37 5.83 16.33 -20.16
CA GLN A 37 5.51 15.43 -19.04
C GLN A 37 4.23 14.64 -19.28
N ARG A 38 3.22 15.23 -19.96
CA ARG A 38 2.04 14.50 -20.39
C ARG A 38 2.38 13.35 -21.31
N HIS A 39 3.20 13.58 -22.33
CA HIS A 39 3.70 12.53 -23.23
C HIS A 39 4.48 11.45 -22.50
N ALA A 40 5.37 11.82 -21.57
CA ALA A 40 6.10 10.85 -20.75
C ALA A 40 5.13 9.99 -19.91
N THR A 41 4.11 10.59 -19.30
CA THR A 41 3.08 9.87 -18.54
C THR A 41 2.33 8.88 -19.41
N LEU A 42 1.89 9.27 -20.61
CA LEU A 42 1.21 8.37 -21.55
C LEU A 42 2.12 7.23 -22.00
N ARG A 43 3.36 7.52 -22.39
CA ARG A 43 4.34 6.48 -22.77
C ARG A 43 4.57 5.47 -21.66
N THR A 44 4.73 5.93 -20.41
CA THR A 44 4.91 5.03 -19.25
C THR A 44 3.70 4.11 -19.06
N LEU A 45 2.49 4.66 -19.21
CA LEU A 45 1.25 3.87 -19.14
C LEU A 45 1.14 2.88 -20.30
N ALA A 46 1.53 3.27 -21.52
CA ALA A 46 1.54 2.38 -22.69
C ALA A 46 2.49 1.19 -22.46
N GLN A 47 3.72 1.44 -22.00
CA GLN A 47 4.68 0.36 -21.68
C GLN A 47 4.19 -0.54 -20.53
N LEU A 48 3.52 0.04 -19.53
CA LEU A 48 2.97 -0.70 -18.41
C LEU A 48 1.84 -1.63 -18.82
N THR A 49 0.96 -1.18 -19.72
CA THR A 49 -0.33 -1.84 -20.02
C THR A 49 -0.36 -2.56 -21.37
N GLY A 50 0.59 -2.28 -22.27
CA GLY A 50 0.58 -2.79 -23.65
C GLY A 50 -0.55 -2.22 -24.50
N ARG A 51 -1.21 -1.10 -24.09
CA ARG A 51 -2.36 -0.49 -24.79
C ARG A 51 -1.95 0.72 -25.61
N GLU A 52 -2.77 1.02 -26.60
CA GLU A 52 -2.62 2.21 -27.44
C GLU A 52 -2.98 3.49 -26.66
N GLU A 53 -2.37 4.61 -27.06
CA GLU A 53 -2.37 5.88 -26.35
C GLU A 53 -3.78 6.43 -26.09
N ASP A 54 -4.68 6.35 -27.09
CA ASP A 54 -6.05 6.86 -27.01
C ASP A 54 -6.90 6.21 -25.93
N SER A 55 -6.54 5.02 -25.47
CA SER A 55 -7.30 4.25 -24.48
C SER A 55 -6.70 4.26 -23.06
N LEU A 56 -5.54 4.91 -22.88
CA LEU A 56 -4.79 4.83 -21.62
C LEU A 56 -5.46 5.55 -20.47
N LEU A 57 -5.90 6.80 -20.69
CA LEU A 57 -6.48 7.62 -19.63
C LEU A 57 -7.80 7.00 -19.13
N ASP A 58 -8.59 6.43 -20.04
CA ASP A 58 -9.83 5.74 -19.69
C ASP A 58 -9.58 4.43 -18.93
N GLY A 59 -8.45 3.81 -19.14
CA GLY A 59 -8.02 2.61 -18.44
C GLY A 59 -7.43 2.84 -17.05
N THR A 60 -7.41 4.07 -16.53
CA THR A 60 -6.77 4.43 -15.25
C THR A 60 -7.76 5.12 -14.31
N LEU A 61 -7.35 5.27 -13.02
CA LEU A 61 -8.11 5.87 -11.93
C LEU A 61 -9.38 5.07 -11.59
N ILE A 62 -10.28 5.64 -10.77
CA ILE A 62 -11.57 5.03 -10.46
C ILE A 62 -12.38 4.86 -11.75
N ARG A 63 -12.95 3.68 -11.93
CA ARG A 63 -13.78 3.33 -13.09
C ARG A 63 -14.69 2.14 -12.80
N ALA A 64 -15.58 1.83 -13.74
CA ALA A 64 -16.47 0.68 -13.63
C ALA A 64 -15.67 -0.63 -13.57
N LEU A 65 -16.07 -1.52 -12.67
CA LEU A 65 -15.57 -2.89 -12.62
C LEU A 65 -16.06 -3.68 -13.85
N PRO A 66 -15.23 -4.56 -14.45
CA PRO A 66 -15.65 -5.45 -15.51
C PRO A 66 -16.85 -6.31 -15.09
N VAL A 67 -17.71 -6.66 -16.05
CA VAL A 67 -18.94 -7.43 -15.80
C VAL A 67 -18.68 -8.83 -15.24
N GLU A 68 -17.50 -9.40 -15.54
CA GLU A 68 -17.08 -10.72 -15.08
C GLU A 68 -16.87 -10.80 -13.55
N HIS A 69 -16.65 -9.68 -12.89
CA HIS A 69 -16.53 -9.65 -11.43
C HIS A 69 -17.90 -9.65 -10.76
N ARG A 70 -18.65 -10.70 -10.83
CA ARG A 70 -19.96 -10.82 -10.20
C ARG A 70 -19.81 -11.45 -8.80
N LEU A 71 -20.70 -11.04 -7.91
CA LEU A 71 -20.84 -11.73 -6.62
C LEU A 71 -21.35 -13.15 -6.87
N HIS A 72 -20.74 -14.13 -6.25
CA HIS A 72 -21.29 -15.47 -6.17
C HIS A 72 -22.25 -15.55 -4.98
N ALA A 73 -23.53 -15.70 -5.27
CA ALA A 73 -24.52 -16.11 -4.29
C ALA A 73 -24.68 -17.63 -4.37
N ALA A 74 -25.11 -18.27 -3.30
CA ALA A 74 -25.47 -19.68 -3.32
C ALA A 74 -26.94 -19.85 -2.93
N ILE A 75 -27.69 -20.61 -3.71
CA ILE A 75 -29.01 -21.09 -3.32
C ILE A 75 -28.81 -22.48 -2.70
N SER A 76 -29.21 -22.62 -1.44
CA SER A 76 -29.29 -23.91 -0.78
C SER A 76 -30.70 -24.48 -0.90
N GLY A 77 -30.81 -25.72 -1.31
CA GLY A 77 -32.10 -26.40 -1.46
C GLY A 77 -31.94 -27.90 -1.49
N THR A 78 -33.09 -28.59 -1.53
CA THR A 78 -33.16 -30.03 -1.74
C THR A 78 -33.90 -30.31 -3.03
N SER A 79 -33.50 -31.35 -3.76
CA SER A 79 -34.23 -31.80 -4.95
C SER A 79 -35.11 -33.00 -4.60
N ASP A 80 -36.39 -32.97 -4.97
CA ASP A 80 -37.32 -34.05 -4.78
C ASP A 80 -37.09 -35.24 -5.75
N ILE A 81 -36.17 -35.06 -6.68
CA ILE A 81 -35.75 -36.08 -7.65
C ILE A 81 -34.23 -36.27 -7.58
N PRO A 82 -33.73 -37.47 -7.98
CA PRO A 82 -32.28 -37.69 -8.06
C PRO A 82 -31.62 -36.72 -9.04
N VAL A 83 -30.46 -36.16 -8.65
CA VAL A 83 -29.69 -35.22 -9.48
C VAL A 83 -28.43 -35.89 -9.98
N THR A 84 -28.18 -35.79 -11.30
CA THR A 84 -27.00 -36.37 -11.92
C THR A 84 -26.06 -35.25 -12.40
N LEU A 85 -24.78 -35.36 -12.02
CA LEU A 85 -23.72 -34.40 -12.40
C LEU A 85 -22.42 -35.11 -12.76
N GLU A 86 -21.50 -34.44 -13.43
CA GLU A 86 -20.15 -34.95 -13.69
C GLU A 86 -19.15 -34.37 -12.70
N MET A 87 -18.33 -35.26 -12.10
CA MET A 87 -17.26 -34.88 -11.17
C MET A 87 -15.93 -35.45 -11.64
N ARG A 88 -14.83 -34.76 -11.31
CA ARG A 88 -13.50 -35.36 -11.48
C ARG A 88 -13.30 -36.44 -10.43
N ASN A 89 -12.66 -37.55 -10.82
CA ASN A 89 -12.46 -38.70 -9.91
C ASN A 89 -11.68 -38.30 -8.65
N MET A 90 -10.81 -37.31 -8.74
CA MET A 90 -10.04 -36.80 -7.62
C MET A 90 -10.84 -35.93 -6.64
N ASP A 91 -12.02 -35.46 -7.03
CA ASP A 91 -12.89 -34.62 -6.21
C ASP A 91 -14.01 -35.43 -5.56
N LEU A 92 -14.11 -36.74 -5.85
CA LEU A 92 -15.05 -37.65 -5.18
C LEU A 92 -14.70 -37.70 -3.68
N PRO A 93 -15.70 -37.57 -2.79
CA PRO A 93 -15.49 -37.75 -1.36
C PRO A 93 -15.08 -39.17 -1.01
N ASP A 94 -14.21 -39.33 -0.01
CA ASP A 94 -13.79 -40.59 0.55
C ASP A 94 -13.96 -40.56 2.09
N PRO A 95 -14.87 -41.33 2.68
CA PRO A 95 -15.78 -42.30 2.02
C PRO A 95 -16.90 -41.61 1.22
N LEU A 96 -17.40 -42.31 0.20
CA LEU A 96 -18.56 -41.83 -0.58
C LEU A 96 -19.79 -41.72 0.32
N PRO A 97 -20.57 -40.62 0.23
CA PRO A 97 -21.81 -40.48 0.98
C PRO A 97 -22.83 -41.58 0.64
N ALA A 98 -23.63 -41.98 1.63
CA ALA A 98 -24.64 -43.01 1.46
C ALA A 98 -25.65 -42.62 0.35
N GLY A 99 -25.94 -43.60 -0.53
CA GLY A 99 -26.89 -43.41 -1.62
C GLY A 99 -26.35 -42.77 -2.90
N TRP A 100 -25.09 -42.28 -2.90
CA TRP A 100 -24.47 -41.79 -4.13
C TRP A 100 -24.15 -42.97 -5.07
N GLN A 101 -24.48 -42.77 -6.35
CA GLN A 101 -24.13 -43.72 -7.41
C GLN A 101 -23.06 -43.08 -8.29
N VAL A 102 -21.92 -43.75 -8.43
CA VAL A 102 -20.78 -43.24 -9.20
C VAL A 102 -20.52 -44.15 -10.41
N THR A 103 -20.60 -43.61 -11.60
CA THR A 103 -20.31 -44.32 -12.85
C THR A 103 -19.13 -43.65 -13.56
N PRO A 104 -18.00 -44.36 -13.77
CA PRO A 104 -16.86 -43.77 -14.48
C PRO A 104 -17.24 -43.37 -15.92
N ILE A 105 -16.80 -42.20 -16.36
CA ILE A 105 -16.90 -41.71 -17.75
C ILE A 105 -15.56 -41.93 -18.46
N ASP A 106 -14.47 -41.55 -17.81
CA ASP A 106 -13.11 -41.71 -18.31
C ASP A 106 -12.12 -41.82 -17.13
N LYS A 107 -10.82 -41.83 -17.42
CA LYS A 107 -9.76 -41.90 -16.39
C LYS A 107 -9.76 -40.72 -15.40
N ARG A 108 -10.44 -39.64 -15.70
CA ARG A 108 -10.40 -38.38 -14.91
C ARG A 108 -11.76 -37.96 -14.37
N ARG A 109 -12.88 -38.47 -14.95
CA ARG A 109 -14.24 -38.02 -14.61
C ARG A 109 -15.19 -39.20 -14.39
N SER A 110 -16.12 -38.98 -13.50
CA SER A 110 -17.24 -39.90 -13.22
C SER A 110 -18.55 -39.13 -13.26
N ARG A 111 -19.61 -39.85 -13.66
CA ARG A 111 -20.99 -39.42 -13.50
C ARG A 111 -21.45 -39.82 -12.11
N VAL A 112 -21.97 -38.84 -11.35
CA VAL A 112 -22.44 -39.05 -9.97
C VAL A 112 -23.92 -38.74 -9.91
N THR A 113 -24.71 -39.68 -9.43
CA THR A 113 -26.13 -39.49 -9.16
C THR A 113 -26.37 -39.37 -7.67
N LEU A 114 -26.91 -38.25 -7.25
CA LEU A 114 -27.30 -37.93 -5.87
C LEU A 114 -28.74 -38.39 -5.64
N PRO A 115 -29.07 -39.01 -4.49
CA PRO A 115 -30.43 -39.41 -4.18
C PRO A 115 -31.36 -38.20 -4.01
N ALA A 116 -32.67 -38.42 -4.20
CA ALA A 116 -33.68 -37.42 -3.84
C ALA A 116 -33.60 -37.05 -2.36
N GLY A 117 -33.90 -35.78 -2.03
CA GLY A 117 -33.79 -35.25 -0.67
C GLY A 117 -32.37 -34.81 -0.29
N GLN A 118 -31.36 -35.00 -1.15
CA GLN A 118 -30.00 -34.49 -0.92
C GLN A 118 -29.95 -32.96 -0.95
N GLY A 119 -29.36 -32.37 0.10
CA GLY A 119 -29.09 -30.94 0.12
C GLY A 119 -28.04 -30.53 -0.93
N MET A 120 -28.29 -29.45 -1.62
CA MET A 120 -27.41 -28.93 -2.67
C MET A 120 -27.23 -27.43 -2.51
N ASN A 121 -26.02 -26.95 -2.80
CA ASN A 121 -25.72 -25.53 -2.97
C ASN A 121 -25.45 -25.26 -4.45
N VAL A 122 -26.25 -24.38 -5.04
CA VAL A 122 -26.06 -23.95 -6.44
C VAL A 122 -25.46 -22.54 -6.43
N PRO A 123 -24.24 -22.34 -6.93
CA PRO A 123 -23.68 -21.03 -7.07
C PRO A 123 -24.47 -20.23 -8.12
N LEU A 124 -24.74 -18.97 -7.81
CA LEU A 124 -25.43 -18.03 -8.71
C LEU A 124 -24.58 -16.77 -8.88
N ASP A 125 -24.55 -16.26 -10.10
CA ASP A 125 -24.04 -14.93 -10.37
C ASP A 125 -25.12 -13.90 -10.01
N ALA A 126 -24.89 -13.13 -8.96
CA ALA A 126 -25.77 -12.03 -8.57
C ALA A 126 -25.30 -10.70 -9.19
N PRO A 127 -26.22 -9.81 -9.62
CA PRO A 127 -25.84 -8.49 -10.08
C PRO A 127 -25.17 -7.70 -8.94
N ARG A 128 -24.17 -6.93 -9.29
CA ARG A 128 -23.47 -6.07 -8.34
C ARG A 128 -24.34 -4.91 -7.90
N ARG A 129 -24.09 -4.48 -6.66
CA ARG A 129 -24.60 -3.22 -6.11
C ARG A 129 -23.55 -2.13 -6.07
N VAL A 130 -22.29 -2.47 -6.25
CA VAL A 130 -21.13 -1.57 -6.29
C VAL A 130 -20.37 -1.85 -7.58
N SER A 131 -20.39 -0.92 -8.49
CA SER A 131 -19.68 -1.04 -9.78
C SER A 131 -18.41 -0.22 -9.85
N ALA A 132 -18.23 0.80 -9.00
CA ALA A 132 -17.05 1.66 -9.01
C ALA A 132 -15.90 1.06 -8.20
N ALA A 133 -14.68 1.08 -8.76
CA ALA A 133 -13.46 0.69 -8.04
C ALA A 133 -12.20 1.36 -8.59
N GLY A 134 -11.19 1.53 -7.73
CA GLY A 134 -9.83 1.90 -8.10
C GLY A 134 -9.02 0.66 -8.47
N GLN A 135 -9.15 0.20 -9.70
CA GLN A 135 -8.46 -0.99 -10.21
C GLN A 135 -7.08 -0.61 -10.74
N LEU A 136 -6.13 -1.55 -10.76
CA LEU A 136 -4.87 -1.38 -11.50
C LEU A 136 -5.17 -1.01 -12.96
N PRO A 137 -4.28 -0.28 -13.66
CA PRO A 137 -4.51 0.14 -15.03
C PRO A 137 -4.96 -1.01 -15.92
N SER A 138 -5.97 -0.77 -16.76
CA SER A 138 -6.52 -1.77 -17.67
C SER A 138 -5.44 -2.27 -18.63
N GLY A 139 -5.28 -3.59 -18.75
CA GLY A 139 -4.22 -4.25 -19.51
C GLY A 139 -2.98 -4.60 -18.68
N PHE A 140 -2.83 -4.08 -17.47
CA PHE A 140 -1.73 -4.47 -16.59
C PHE A 140 -2.10 -5.68 -15.73
N ASP A 141 -1.29 -6.74 -15.84
CA ASP A 141 -1.39 -7.92 -14.99
C ASP A 141 -0.03 -8.21 -14.36
N PRO A 142 0.16 -7.97 -13.04
CA PRO A 142 1.42 -8.24 -12.36
C PRO A 142 1.78 -9.72 -12.38
N GLY A 143 0.79 -10.62 -12.47
CA GLY A 143 0.99 -12.06 -12.54
C GLY A 143 1.58 -12.55 -13.85
N ALA A 144 1.43 -11.80 -14.93
CA ALA A 144 1.99 -12.14 -16.24
C ALA A 144 3.49 -11.80 -16.38
N LEU A 145 4.05 -11.03 -15.45
CA LEU A 145 5.41 -10.51 -15.57
C LEU A 145 6.50 -11.50 -15.15
N TYR A 146 6.16 -12.56 -14.44
CA TYR A 146 7.09 -13.56 -13.92
C TYR A 146 6.38 -14.89 -13.61
N ALA A 147 7.10 -15.92 -13.17
CA ALA A 147 6.54 -17.25 -12.87
C ALA A 147 5.68 -17.24 -11.58
N SER A 148 4.47 -16.69 -11.64
CA SER A 148 3.61 -16.36 -10.51
C SER A 148 2.38 -17.29 -10.32
N ARG A 149 2.28 -18.39 -11.04
CA ARG A 149 1.07 -19.24 -11.16
C ARG A 149 0.32 -19.53 -9.84
N ASN A 150 1.04 -19.67 -8.73
CA ASN A 150 0.45 -20.00 -7.43
C ASN A 150 0.48 -18.81 -6.45
N HIS A 151 0.88 -17.62 -6.90
CA HIS A 151 0.98 -16.47 -6.02
C HIS A 151 -0.34 -15.72 -5.98
N PRO A 152 -0.83 -15.38 -4.79
CA PRO A 152 -1.96 -14.46 -4.64
C PRO A 152 -1.67 -13.12 -5.31
N ARG A 153 -2.73 -12.46 -5.79
CA ARG A 153 -2.63 -11.20 -6.54
C ARG A 153 -1.86 -10.10 -5.79
N ALA A 154 -2.10 -9.94 -4.48
CA ALA A 154 -1.38 -8.92 -3.74
C ALA A 154 0.13 -9.24 -3.61
N LEU A 155 0.55 -10.51 -3.54
CA LEU A 155 1.98 -10.85 -3.61
C LEU A 155 2.57 -10.58 -5.01
N GLN A 156 1.80 -10.82 -6.08
CA GLN A 156 2.22 -10.44 -7.44
C GLN A 156 2.43 -8.92 -7.55
N MET A 157 1.51 -8.14 -7.00
CA MET A 157 1.63 -6.68 -6.92
C MET A 157 2.82 -6.25 -6.06
N ALA A 158 3.10 -6.94 -4.95
CA ALA A 158 4.24 -6.64 -4.08
C ALA A 158 5.58 -6.84 -4.80
N ILE A 159 5.73 -7.92 -5.60
CA ILE A 159 6.94 -8.17 -6.41
C ILE A 159 7.16 -7.04 -7.42
N PHE A 160 6.11 -6.59 -8.10
CA PHE A 160 6.21 -5.44 -8.99
C PHE A 160 6.61 -4.18 -8.21
N ALA A 161 5.91 -3.89 -7.12
CA ALA A 161 6.05 -2.64 -6.38
C ALA A 161 7.44 -2.47 -5.74
N ILE A 162 8.00 -3.53 -5.15
CA ILE A 162 9.37 -3.48 -4.63
C ILE A 162 10.40 -3.37 -5.75
N SER A 163 10.19 -4.03 -6.90
CA SER A 163 11.06 -3.90 -8.05
C SER A 163 11.06 -2.48 -8.61
N ASP A 164 9.90 -1.83 -8.62
CA ASP A 164 9.72 -0.44 -8.98
C ASP A 164 10.47 0.51 -8.02
N ALA A 165 10.40 0.25 -6.70
CA ALA A 165 11.16 0.98 -5.69
C ALA A 165 12.68 0.76 -5.80
N LEU A 166 13.14 -0.47 -6.10
CA LEU A 166 14.55 -0.75 -6.34
C LEU A 166 15.07 -0.06 -7.60
N GLY A 167 14.24 0.08 -8.63
CA GLY A 167 14.56 0.90 -9.81
C GLY A 167 14.70 2.38 -9.46
N ASP A 168 13.77 2.93 -8.68
CA ASP A 168 13.82 4.33 -8.20
C ASP A 168 14.99 4.59 -7.24
N LEU A 169 15.51 3.57 -6.55
CA LEU A 169 16.71 3.69 -5.71
C LEU A 169 17.94 4.16 -6.50
N GLY A 170 18.01 3.84 -7.79
CA GLY A 170 19.08 4.26 -8.68
C GLY A 170 20.43 3.61 -8.38
N MET A 171 20.46 2.49 -7.66
CA MET A 171 21.64 1.68 -7.40
C MET A 171 21.27 0.22 -7.19
N ASP A 172 22.18 -0.68 -7.51
CA ASP A 172 21.99 -2.11 -7.28
C ASP A 172 21.85 -2.40 -5.78
N TRP A 173 20.90 -3.26 -5.44
CA TRP A 173 20.68 -3.69 -4.05
C TRP A 173 21.95 -4.30 -3.43
N SER A 174 22.75 -5.04 -4.19
CA SER A 174 24.02 -5.61 -3.74
C SER A 174 24.99 -4.55 -3.22
N ARG A 175 25.00 -3.34 -3.82
CA ARG A 175 25.81 -2.21 -3.34
C ARG A 175 25.37 -1.75 -1.95
N VAL A 176 24.06 -1.67 -1.72
CA VAL A 176 23.51 -1.33 -0.39
C VAL A 176 23.84 -2.44 0.60
N ALA A 177 23.56 -3.70 0.26
CA ALA A 177 23.82 -4.86 1.11
C ALA A 177 25.30 -5.01 1.49
N SER A 178 26.24 -4.62 0.62
CA SER A 178 27.67 -4.66 0.91
C SER A 178 28.15 -3.62 1.94
N LYS A 179 27.33 -2.64 2.26
CA LYS A 179 27.64 -1.52 3.19
C LYS A 179 27.00 -1.65 4.57
N VAL A 180 26.20 -2.68 4.76
CA VAL A 180 25.50 -2.96 6.01
C VAL A 180 25.69 -4.43 6.38
N ARG A 181 25.65 -4.73 7.67
CA ARG A 181 25.56 -6.14 8.09
C ARG A 181 24.17 -6.66 7.70
N PRO A 182 24.03 -7.97 7.42
CA PRO A 182 22.73 -8.55 7.06
C PRO A 182 21.63 -8.29 8.11
N ASP A 183 21.98 -8.26 9.40
CA ASP A 183 21.08 -7.98 10.53
C ASP A 183 20.68 -6.49 10.65
N GLN A 184 21.32 -5.59 9.90
CA GLN A 184 21.01 -4.16 9.87
C GLN A 184 20.03 -3.76 8.74
N VAL A 185 19.44 -4.74 8.08
CA VAL A 185 18.33 -4.57 7.13
C VAL A 185 17.03 -5.00 7.78
N ALA A 186 15.94 -4.30 7.51
CA ALA A 186 14.60 -4.73 7.91
C ALA A 186 13.60 -4.63 6.74
N VAL A 187 12.64 -5.56 6.70
CA VAL A 187 11.47 -5.50 5.83
C VAL A 187 10.23 -5.52 6.72
N TYR A 188 9.49 -4.42 6.72
CA TYR A 188 8.22 -4.29 7.43
C TYR A 188 7.11 -4.12 6.41
N ALA A 189 6.44 -5.22 6.07
CA ALA A 189 5.39 -5.22 5.06
C ALA A 189 4.28 -6.21 5.40
N SER A 190 3.05 -5.86 5.06
CA SER A 190 1.87 -6.68 5.35
C SER A 190 0.71 -6.36 4.42
N ASN A 191 -0.35 -7.18 4.52
CA ASN A 191 -1.63 -6.99 3.86
C ASN A 191 -2.75 -7.02 4.92
N ALA A 192 -3.50 -5.93 5.05
CA ALA A 192 -4.52 -5.79 6.09
C ALA A 192 -5.69 -6.76 5.92
N MET A 193 -6.04 -7.11 4.66
CA MET A 193 -7.14 -8.02 4.34
C MET A 193 -6.70 -9.46 4.13
N SER A 194 -5.41 -9.76 4.29
CA SER A 194 -4.82 -11.04 3.89
C SER A 194 -5.00 -11.31 2.39
N GLN A 195 -4.57 -12.46 1.90
CA GLN A 195 -4.66 -12.81 0.48
C GLN A 195 -5.99 -13.56 0.24
N MET A 196 -7.05 -12.84 -0.13
CA MET A 196 -8.42 -13.36 -0.22
C MET A 196 -8.82 -13.84 -1.63
N ASP A 197 -7.88 -13.91 -2.56
CA ASP A 197 -8.11 -14.51 -3.87
C ASP A 197 -8.00 -16.05 -3.86
N ASP A 198 -8.18 -16.68 -5.02
CA ASP A 198 -8.16 -18.15 -5.16
C ASP A 198 -6.82 -18.81 -4.84
N ASN A 199 -5.71 -18.08 -4.99
CA ASN A 199 -4.37 -18.56 -4.65
C ASN A 199 -4.00 -18.38 -3.16
N GLY A 200 -4.86 -17.72 -2.38
CA GLY A 200 -4.72 -17.48 -0.96
C GLY A 200 -5.84 -18.08 -0.12
N LEU A 201 -6.17 -17.42 0.99
CA LEU A 201 -7.21 -17.86 1.94
C LEU A 201 -8.61 -17.92 1.29
N GLY A 202 -8.88 -17.08 0.29
CA GLY A 202 -10.11 -17.14 -0.48
C GLY A 202 -10.31 -18.52 -1.14
N GLY A 203 -9.27 -19.09 -1.74
CA GLY A 203 -9.31 -20.44 -2.29
C GLY A 203 -9.52 -21.51 -1.22
N VAL A 204 -8.91 -21.35 -0.04
CA VAL A 204 -9.14 -22.27 1.09
C VAL A 204 -10.62 -22.31 1.49
N MET A 205 -11.30 -21.18 1.46
CA MET A 205 -12.72 -21.07 1.82
C MET A 205 -13.66 -21.50 0.70
N ARG A 206 -13.35 -21.13 -0.56
CA ARG A 206 -14.26 -21.35 -1.69
C ARG A 206 -14.12 -22.72 -2.36
N PHE A 207 -12.92 -23.30 -2.38
CA PHE A 207 -12.66 -24.52 -3.14
C PHE A 207 -13.41 -25.75 -2.61
N PRO A 208 -13.35 -26.08 -1.30
CA PRO A 208 -14.03 -27.29 -0.81
C PRO A 208 -15.55 -27.28 -1.03
N PRO A 209 -16.30 -26.20 -0.73
CA PRO A 209 -17.74 -26.16 -1.00
C PRO A 209 -18.10 -26.29 -2.49
N ASN A 210 -17.17 -25.90 -3.40
CA ASN A 210 -17.34 -25.99 -4.85
C ASN A 210 -16.74 -27.27 -5.45
N GLY A 211 -16.37 -28.26 -4.64
CA GLY A 211 -15.81 -29.52 -5.10
C GLY A 211 -14.37 -29.45 -5.62
N HIS A 212 -13.63 -28.40 -5.30
CA HIS A 212 -12.23 -28.25 -5.65
C HIS A 212 -11.32 -28.57 -4.47
N ARG A 213 -10.10 -29.00 -4.78
CA ARG A 213 -9.08 -29.25 -3.76
C ARG A 213 -8.30 -27.99 -3.43
N ILE A 214 -8.04 -27.79 -2.14
CA ILE A 214 -7.04 -26.82 -1.67
C ILE A 214 -5.62 -27.38 -1.92
N THR A 215 -4.65 -26.47 -2.01
CA THR A 215 -3.24 -26.81 -2.17
C THR A 215 -2.45 -26.47 -0.92
N SER A 216 -1.29 -27.11 -0.71
CA SER A 216 -0.39 -26.80 0.41
C SER A 216 0.17 -25.37 0.39
N LYS A 217 -0.05 -24.60 -0.68
CA LYS A 217 0.48 -23.23 -0.87
C LYS A 217 -0.49 -22.14 -0.42
N GLN A 218 -1.81 -22.39 -0.49
CA GLN A 218 -2.83 -21.37 -0.26
C GLN A 218 -2.83 -20.82 1.17
N VAL A 219 -2.64 -21.67 2.20
CA VAL A 219 -2.57 -21.19 3.59
C VAL A 219 -1.33 -20.34 3.81
N PRO A 220 -0.08 -20.84 3.61
CA PRO A 220 1.10 -20.03 3.90
C PRO A 220 1.18 -18.75 3.06
N LEU A 221 0.85 -18.81 1.76
CA LEU A 221 0.84 -17.61 0.92
C LEU A 221 -0.34 -16.68 1.19
N GLY A 222 -1.37 -17.16 1.90
CA GLY A 222 -2.58 -16.43 2.24
C GLY A 222 -2.45 -15.46 3.41
N LEU A 223 -1.40 -15.62 4.24
CA LEU A 223 -1.21 -14.86 5.46
C LEU A 223 -0.87 -13.38 5.18
N GLY A 224 -1.37 -12.48 6.03
CA GLY A 224 -1.18 -11.03 5.85
C GLY A 224 0.27 -10.57 5.99
N GLU A 225 1.07 -11.24 6.82
CA GLU A 225 2.49 -10.97 7.04
C GLU A 225 3.39 -11.57 5.95
N MET A 226 2.90 -12.48 5.13
CA MET A 226 3.69 -13.17 4.11
C MET A 226 4.40 -12.19 3.15
N THR A 227 3.86 -11.00 2.97
CA THR A 227 4.46 -9.98 2.10
C THR A 227 5.92 -9.70 2.47
N ALA A 228 6.25 -9.53 3.75
CA ALA A 228 7.63 -9.25 4.19
C ALA A 228 8.57 -10.43 3.93
N ASP A 229 8.14 -11.64 4.31
CA ASP A 229 8.94 -12.85 4.15
C ASP A 229 9.16 -13.18 2.67
N PHE A 230 8.13 -13.00 1.85
CA PHE A 230 8.20 -13.23 0.42
C PHE A 230 9.23 -12.33 -0.28
N LEU A 231 9.30 -11.06 0.11
CA LEU A 231 10.26 -10.11 -0.43
C LEU A 231 11.69 -10.41 0.05
N ASN A 232 11.87 -10.77 1.33
CA ASN A 232 13.16 -11.21 1.82
C ASN A 232 13.70 -12.44 1.07
N ALA A 233 12.83 -13.43 0.85
CA ALA A 233 13.21 -14.70 0.22
C ALA A 233 13.47 -14.58 -1.29
N TYR A 234 12.64 -13.83 -2.03
CA TYR A 234 12.59 -13.92 -3.50
C TYR A 234 12.99 -12.65 -4.24
N VAL A 235 13.26 -11.55 -3.53
CA VAL A 235 13.70 -10.29 -4.15
C VAL A 235 15.06 -9.86 -3.60
N LEU A 236 15.17 -9.78 -2.27
CA LEU A 236 16.32 -9.19 -1.61
C LEU A 236 17.39 -10.22 -1.23
N HIS A 237 17.02 -11.49 -1.02
CA HIS A 237 17.84 -12.53 -0.41
C HIS A 237 18.41 -12.06 0.94
N SER A 238 17.54 -11.49 1.76
CA SER A 238 17.91 -10.89 3.04
C SER A 238 17.52 -11.80 4.20
N VAL A 239 18.41 -11.90 5.18
CA VAL A 239 18.17 -12.53 6.48
C VAL A 239 17.96 -11.48 7.58
N GLY A 240 17.66 -10.25 7.19
CA GLY A 240 17.40 -9.14 8.10
C GLY A 240 16.09 -9.30 8.88
N THR A 241 15.78 -8.30 9.69
CA THR A 241 14.53 -8.30 10.46
C THR A 241 13.32 -8.32 9.51
N THR A 242 12.38 -9.21 9.76
CA THR A 242 11.15 -9.37 8.98
C THR A 242 9.92 -9.19 9.85
N GLY A 243 8.79 -8.82 9.25
CA GLY A 243 7.49 -8.77 9.90
C GLY A 243 6.59 -7.68 9.33
N GLY A 244 5.40 -7.56 9.92
CA GLY A 244 4.43 -6.53 9.54
C GLY A 244 3.46 -6.24 10.66
N MET A 245 3.01 -4.98 10.74
CA MET A 245 1.97 -4.53 11.64
C MET A 245 0.67 -4.36 10.87
N LEU A 246 -0.46 -4.62 11.53
CA LEU A 246 -1.79 -4.42 10.97
C LEU A 246 -2.50 -3.30 11.74
N GLY A 247 -3.03 -2.35 11.02
CA GLY A 247 -3.80 -1.21 11.54
C GLY A 247 -5.02 -0.90 10.65
N ALA A 248 -5.62 -1.92 10.04
CA ALA A 248 -6.66 -1.79 9.02
C ALA A 248 -6.24 -0.77 7.94
N CYS A 249 -7.02 0.29 7.68
CA CYS A 249 -6.67 1.30 6.67
C CYS A 249 -5.43 2.14 7.00
N ALA A 250 -4.85 2.02 8.21
CA ALA A 250 -3.63 2.69 8.63
C ALA A 250 -2.38 1.79 8.55
N THR A 251 -2.49 0.57 8.01
CA THR A 251 -1.44 -0.46 8.01
C THR A 251 -0.10 0.03 7.46
N PHE A 252 -0.10 0.76 6.34
CA PHE A 252 1.15 1.31 5.80
C PHE A 252 1.87 2.21 6.80
N LEU A 253 1.15 3.10 7.48
CA LEU A 253 1.75 4.01 8.48
C LEU A 253 2.21 3.26 9.74
N TYR A 254 1.59 2.14 10.10
CA TYR A 254 2.05 1.26 11.17
C TYR A 254 3.40 0.59 10.81
N ASN A 255 3.52 0.09 9.59
CA ASN A 255 4.80 -0.45 9.10
C ASN A 255 5.86 0.64 8.95
N LEU A 256 5.45 1.85 8.52
CA LEU A 256 6.35 3.01 8.42
C LEU A 256 6.91 3.42 9.78
N GLU A 257 6.07 3.41 10.82
CA GLU A 257 6.50 3.65 12.20
C GLU A 257 7.57 2.66 12.64
N LYS A 258 7.39 1.36 12.37
CA LYS A 258 8.38 0.33 12.69
C LYS A 258 9.73 0.58 12.01
N GLY A 259 9.70 0.90 10.72
CA GLY A 259 10.92 1.25 9.97
C GLY A 259 11.62 2.48 10.53
N VAL A 260 10.86 3.54 10.82
CA VAL A 260 11.36 4.78 11.42
C VAL A 260 12.00 4.53 12.78
N GLN A 261 11.34 3.80 13.68
CA GLN A 261 11.87 3.49 15.02
C GLN A 261 13.09 2.58 14.96
N ALA A 262 13.13 1.61 14.06
CA ALA A 262 14.27 0.72 13.89
C ALA A 262 15.53 1.48 13.42
N ILE A 263 15.39 2.47 12.52
CA ILE A 263 16.49 3.34 12.10
C ILE A 263 16.88 4.32 13.21
N ARG A 264 15.91 4.98 13.84
CA ARG A 264 16.17 5.97 14.91
C ARG A 264 16.87 5.38 16.12
N SER A 265 16.55 4.15 16.47
CA SER A 265 17.21 3.42 17.55
C SER A 265 18.60 2.87 17.17
N GLY A 266 18.97 2.91 15.89
CA GLY A 266 20.23 2.34 15.38
C GLY A 266 20.21 0.81 15.24
N LYS A 267 19.03 0.17 15.43
CA LYS A 267 18.88 -1.28 15.27
C LYS A 267 19.13 -1.71 13.82
N VAL A 268 18.65 -0.93 12.86
CA VAL A 268 18.91 -1.14 11.44
C VAL A 268 19.40 0.13 10.77
N ARG A 269 20.08 -0.03 9.64
CA ARG A 269 20.53 1.07 8.79
C ARG A 269 19.64 1.27 7.55
N VAL A 270 18.93 0.20 7.15
CA VAL A 270 18.00 0.22 6.03
C VAL A 270 16.70 -0.43 6.46
N ALA A 271 15.58 0.22 6.18
CA ALA A 271 14.25 -0.34 6.36
C ALA A 271 13.45 -0.23 5.06
N ILE A 272 12.98 -1.35 4.57
CA ILE A 272 12.03 -1.44 3.47
C ILE A 272 10.65 -1.55 4.08
N VAL A 273 9.78 -0.60 3.76
CA VAL A 273 8.45 -0.52 4.34
C VAL A 273 7.41 -0.56 3.24
N GLY A 274 6.37 -1.37 3.42
CA GLY A 274 5.34 -1.43 2.40
C GLY A 274 4.06 -2.14 2.82
N THR A 275 3.12 -2.13 1.89
CA THR A 275 1.86 -2.86 1.93
C THR A 275 1.43 -3.20 0.52
N SER A 276 0.65 -4.27 0.39
CA SER A 276 0.06 -4.66 -0.89
C SER A 276 -1.35 -5.19 -0.67
N GLU A 277 -2.35 -4.55 -1.26
CA GLU A 277 -3.76 -4.86 -1.09
C GLU A 277 -4.43 -5.16 -2.43
N ALA A 278 -5.07 -6.31 -2.53
CA ALA A 278 -5.91 -6.71 -3.66
C ALA A 278 -7.34 -7.07 -3.18
N PRO A 279 -8.11 -6.10 -2.64
CA PRO A 279 -9.37 -6.38 -1.96
C PRO A 279 -10.58 -6.48 -2.91
N LEU A 280 -10.39 -6.39 -4.21
CA LEU A 280 -11.49 -6.42 -5.19
C LEU A 280 -12.01 -7.83 -5.43
N VAL A 281 -12.26 -8.57 -4.35
CA VAL A 281 -12.87 -9.90 -4.36
C VAL A 281 -14.27 -9.84 -3.74
N PRO A 282 -15.19 -10.70 -4.18
CA PRO A 282 -16.60 -10.63 -3.79
C PRO A 282 -16.83 -10.58 -2.29
N GLU A 283 -16.14 -11.41 -1.53
CA GLU A 283 -16.33 -11.55 -0.07
C GLU A 283 -15.92 -10.28 0.68
N ILE A 284 -14.82 -9.65 0.30
CA ILE A 284 -14.37 -8.40 0.92
C ILE A 284 -15.34 -7.27 0.54
N MET A 285 -15.68 -7.16 -0.73
CA MET A 285 -16.61 -6.12 -1.21
C MET A 285 -17.98 -6.25 -0.53
N GLU A 286 -18.52 -7.46 -0.43
CA GLU A 286 -19.79 -7.69 0.25
C GLU A 286 -19.72 -7.41 1.76
N GLY A 287 -18.61 -7.78 2.42
CA GLY A 287 -18.39 -7.47 3.82
C GLY A 287 -18.41 -5.96 4.11
N TYR A 288 -17.72 -5.17 3.31
CA TYR A 288 -17.72 -3.71 3.46
C TYR A 288 -19.05 -3.07 3.03
N ARG A 289 -19.74 -3.62 2.03
CA ARG A 289 -21.09 -3.21 1.65
C ARG A 289 -22.07 -3.45 2.80
N ALA A 290 -22.05 -4.61 3.41
CA ALA A 290 -22.92 -4.94 4.56
C ALA A 290 -22.69 -4.02 5.78
N MET A 291 -21.51 -3.41 5.88
CA MET A 291 -21.22 -2.37 6.90
C MET A 291 -21.77 -0.99 6.52
N GLY A 292 -22.39 -0.81 5.34
CA GLY A 292 -22.78 0.51 4.82
C GLY A 292 -21.57 1.42 4.53
N ALA A 293 -20.43 0.84 4.18
CA ALA A 293 -19.19 1.59 4.01
C ALA A 293 -18.88 1.92 2.55
N LEU A 294 -19.39 1.14 1.59
CA LEU A 294 -19.16 1.33 0.15
C LEU A 294 -20.21 2.22 -0.48
N ALA A 295 -19.79 3.01 -1.47
CA ALA A 295 -20.68 3.77 -2.32
C ALA A 295 -21.44 2.81 -3.25
N GLU A 296 -22.72 2.54 -2.95
CA GLU A 296 -23.59 1.69 -3.77
C GLU A 296 -24.12 2.48 -4.97
N ASP A 297 -24.32 1.79 -6.11
CA ASP A 297 -24.74 2.41 -7.38
C ASP A 297 -26.08 3.14 -7.24
N GLN A 298 -27.02 2.60 -6.45
CA GLN A 298 -28.31 3.23 -6.21
C GLN A 298 -28.18 4.54 -5.41
N GLU A 299 -27.27 4.60 -4.45
CA GLU A 299 -27.02 5.80 -3.65
C GLU A 299 -26.29 6.86 -4.48
N LEU A 300 -25.34 6.45 -5.33
CA LEU A 300 -24.68 7.34 -6.29
C LEU A 300 -25.68 7.92 -7.28
N ALA A 301 -26.61 7.10 -7.79
CA ALA A 301 -27.69 7.53 -8.69
C ALA A 301 -28.59 8.58 -8.04
N ALA A 302 -28.91 8.40 -6.75
CA ALA A 302 -29.68 9.37 -5.97
C ALA A 302 -28.90 10.69 -5.74
N LEU A 303 -27.61 10.63 -5.48
CA LEU A 303 -26.76 11.83 -5.31
C LEU A 303 -26.59 12.62 -6.62
N ASP A 304 -26.54 11.94 -7.77
CA ASP A 304 -26.36 12.56 -9.07
C ASP A 304 -27.70 12.94 -9.75
N ASP A 305 -28.85 12.64 -9.12
CA ASP A 305 -30.17 12.74 -9.69
C ASP A 305 -30.24 12.12 -11.12
N SER A 306 -29.62 10.96 -11.28
CA SER A 306 -29.41 10.29 -12.55
C SER A 306 -29.46 8.76 -12.40
N PRO A 307 -30.17 8.04 -13.26
CA PRO A 307 -30.16 6.57 -13.30
C PRO A 307 -28.80 5.99 -13.72
N HIS A 308 -27.91 6.81 -14.27
CA HIS A 308 -26.55 6.46 -14.70
C HIS A 308 -25.53 7.37 -14.05
N PRO A 309 -25.14 7.08 -12.78
CA PRO A 309 -24.17 7.91 -12.06
C PRO A 309 -22.79 7.83 -12.74
N ASP A 310 -22.03 8.93 -12.65
CA ASP A 310 -20.64 8.92 -13.08
C ASP A 310 -19.78 8.16 -12.05
N VAL A 311 -19.49 6.90 -12.33
CA VAL A 311 -18.69 6.03 -11.45
C VAL A 311 -17.27 6.56 -11.20
N ARG A 312 -16.73 7.43 -12.06
CA ARG A 312 -15.43 8.08 -11.85
C ARG A 312 -15.47 9.07 -10.69
N ARG A 313 -16.65 9.56 -10.35
CA ARG A 313 -16.92 10.47 -9.23
C ARG A 313 -17.45 9.76 -7.98
N ALA A 314 -17.35 8.43 -7.91
CA ALA A 314 -17.90 7.66 -6.79
C ALA A 314 -17.25 8.01 -5.44
N CYS A 315 -15.96 8.34 -5.39
CA CYS A 315 -15.27 8.79 -4.17
C CYS A 315 -15.30 10.33 -4.07
N ARG A 316 -16.03 10.87 -3.08
CA ARG A 316 -16.28 12.32 -2.91
C ARG A 316 -15.86 12.81 -1.52
N PRO A 317 -14.55 12.92 -1.24
CA PRO A 317 -14.08 13.45 0.04
C PRO A 317 -14.64 14.87 0.30
N PHE A 318 -15.14 15.10 1.53
CA PHE A 318 -15.63 16.40 2.00
C PHE A 318 -16.85 16.98 1.27
N SER A 319 -17.47 16.26 0.34
CA SER A 319 -18.72 16.66 -0.31
C SER A 319 -19.86 15.73 0.12
N ASP A 320 -21.05 15.92 -0.46
CA ASP A 320 -22.12 14.95 -0.36
C ASP A 320 -21.67 13.62 -0.94
N ASN A 321 -21.78 12.58 -0.15
CA ASN A 321 -21.20 11.26 -0.42
C ASN A 321 -22.01 10.16 0.27
N CYS A 322 -21.84 8.93 -0.18
CA CYS A 322 -22.58 7.77 0.31
C CYS A 322 -21.69 6.59 0.76
N GLY A 323 -20.37 6.67 0.55
CA GLY A 323 -19.46 5.61 0.92
C GLY A 323 -18.08 5.79 0.28
N PHE A 324 -17.15 4.88 0.60
CA PHE A 324 -15.86 4.88 -0.09
C PHE A 324 -15.85 3.97 -1.32
N THR A 325 -14.94 4.23 -2.24
CA THR A 325 -14.68 3.41 -3.42
C THR A 325 -13.45 2.53 -3.14
N MET A 326 -13.63 1.21 -3.12
CA MET A 326 -12.53 0.26 -2.85
C MET A 326 -11.50 0.26 -3.98
N ALA A 327 -10.22 0.00 -3.65
CA ALA A 327 -9.14 0.02 -4.63
C ALA A 327 -8.04 -1.01 -4.35
N GLU A 328 -7.30 -1.38 -5.40
CA GLU A 328 -6.06 -2.14 -5.33
C GLU A 328 -4.86 -1.18 -5.27
N SER A 329 -3.86 -1.52 -4.46
CA SER A 329 -2.56 -0.83 -4.46
C SER A 329 -1.48 -1.65 -3.79
N ALA A 330 -0.24 -1.51 -4.26
CA ALA A 330 0.96 -1.96 -3.58
C ALA A 330 1.98 -0.81 -3.58
N GLN A 331 2.47 -0.43 -2.39
CA GLN A 331 3.37 0.69 -2.23
C GLN A 331 4.54 0.31 -1.32
N PHE A 332 5.76 0.62 -1.75
CA PHE A 332 6.98 0.38 -0.99
C PHE A 332 7.87 1.61 -0.98
N THR A 333 8.45 1.90 0.19
CA THR A 333 9.48 2.92 0.35
C THR A 333 10.73 2.32 0.96
N ILE A 334 11.90 2.82 0.54
CA ILE A 334 13.19 2.43 1.10
C ILE A 334 13.70 3.59 1.95
N LEU A 335 13.82 3.33 3.24
CA LEU A 335 14.39 4.26 4.21
C LEU A 335 15.83 3.86 4.51
N MET A 336 16.71 4.84 4.64
CA MET A 336 18.07 4.66 5.13
C MET A 336 18.35 5.59 6.31
N ASP A 337 19.30 5.22 7.17
CA ASP A 337 19.88 6.20 8.08
C ASP A 337 20.61 7.29 7.26
N ASP A 338 20.60 8.50 7.77
CA ASP A 338 21.16 9.67 7.07
C ASP A 338 22.66 9.52 6.75
N GLY A 339 23.44 8.86 7.61
CA GLY A 339 24.85 8.60 7.37
C GLY A 339 25.09 7.65 6.20
N LEU A 340 24.34 6.55 6.14
CA LEU A 340 24.42 5.57 5.05
C LEU A 340 23.98 6.18 3.72
N ALA A 341 22.88 6.95 3.75
CA ALA A 341 22.38 7.63 2.55
C ALA A 341 23.45 8.58 1.95
N LEU A 342 24.16 9.33 2.81
CA LEU A 342 25.27 10.18 2.36
C LEU A 342 26.46 9.34 1.84
N GLU A 343 26.84 8.28 2.54
CA GLU A 343 27.95 7.40 2.14
C GLU A 343 27.72 6.76 0.77
N LEU A 344 26.51 6.30 0.50
CA LEU A 344 26.13 5.67 -0.76
C LEU A 344 25.89 6.67 -1.90
N GLY A 345 25.77 7.96 -1.62
CA GLY A 345 25.32 8.95 -2.59
C GLY A 345 23.86 8.70 -3.00
N ALA A 346 23.01 8.26 -2.07
CA ALA A 346 21.60 8.02 -2.36
C ALA A 346 20.88 9.32 -2.71
N ASP A 347 19.90 9.24 -3.59
CA ASP A 347 18.99 10.35 -3.85
C ASP A 347 18.04 10.53 -2.66
N ILE A 348 17.92 11.72 -2.10
CA ILE A 348 17.12 12.01 -0.92
C ILE A 348 15.83 12.67 -1.35
N LEU A 349 14.77 11.87 -1.47
CA LEU A 349 13.43 12.30 -1.88
C LEU A 349 12.71 13.05 -0.76
N GLY A 350 13.03 12.75 0.48
CA GLY A 350 12.41 13.31 1.67
C GLY A 350 12.92 12.66 2.95
N ALA A 351 12.25 12.91 4.07
CA ALA A 351 12.50 12.23 5.33
C ALA A 351 11.21 12.01 6.10
N VAL A 352 11.18 10.97 6.94
CA VAL A 352 10.08 10.70 7.88
C VAL A 352 10.66 10.73 9.30
N PRO A 353 10.63 11.87 9.97
CA PRO A 353 11.20 12.00 11.32
C PRO A 353 10.45 11.20 12.37
N ASP A 354 9.11 11.08 12.24
CA ASP A 354 8.29 10.23 13.13
C ASP A 354 6.92 9.93 12.55
N VAL A 355 6.27 8.91 13.11
CA VAL A 355 4.88 8.52 12.86
C VAL A 355 4.20 8.33 14.21
N PHE A 356 3.05 8.95 14.40
CA PHE A 356 2.28 8.88 15.64
C PHE A 356 1.09 7.95 15.49
N ILE A 357 0.98 6.96 16.39
CA ILE A 357 -0.09 5.96 16.41
C ILE A 357 -0.80 6.03 17.74
N HIS A 358 -2.14 6.18 17.72
CA HIS A 358 -2.96 6.19 18.91
C HIS A 358 -4.31 5.50 18.69
N ALA A 359 -4.76 4.77 19.70
CA ALA A 359 -6.11 4.22 19.76
C ALA A 359 -7.16 5.30 20.04
N ASP A 360 -8.41 5.04 19.67
CA ASP A 360 -9.54 5.97 19.91
C ASP A 360 -10.02 6.05 21.35
N GLY A 361 -9.64 5.11 22.21
CA GLY A 361 -10.18 5.02 23.57
C GLY A 361 -11.60 4.45 23.61
N GLY A 362 -12.36 4.82 24.65
CA GLY A 362 -13.74 4.37 24.83
C GLY A 362 -14.69 4.98 23.80
N LYS A 363 -15.51 4.16 23.14
CA LYS A 363 -16.47 4.59 22.12
C LYS A 363 -17.72 3.70 22.08
N LYS A 364 -18.81 4.20 21.47
CA LYS A 364 -20.12 3.54 21.47
C LYS A 364 -20.14 2.21 20.70
N SER A 365 -19.35 2.08 19.64
CA SER A 365 -19.24 0.87 18.81
C SER A 365 -17.87 0.82 18.14
N ILE A 366 -17.52 -0.32 17.56
CA ILE A 366 -16.26 -0.52 16.81
C ILE A 366 -16.09 0.51 15.69
N SER A 367 -17.16 0.80 14.96
CA SER A 367 -17.16 1.73 13.83
C SER A 367 -17.32 3.21 14.23
N ALA A 368 -17.73 3.50 15.50
CA ALA A 368 -17.90 4.87 15.94
C ALA A 368 -16.57 5.63 15.98
N PRO A 369 -16.55 6.94 15.69
CA PRO A 369 -15.35 7.76 15.81
C PRO A 369 -14.94 7.91 17.27
N GLY A 370 -13.64 8.05 17.52
CA GLY A 370 -13.05 8.35 18.80
C GLY A 370 -12.10 9.55 18.72
N VAL A 371 -11.29 9.72 19.77
CA VAL A 371 -10.45 10.92 19.95
C VAL A 371 -8.97 10.72 19.59
N GLY A 372 -8.56 9.50 19.26
CA GLY A 372 -7.16 9.17 19.03
C GLY A 372 -6.50 9.97 17.91
N ASN A 373 -7.25 10.35 16.88
CA ASN A 373 -6.73 11.14 15.78
C ASN A 373 -6.39 12.59 16.16
N TYR A 374 -6.99 13.17 17.21
CA TYR A 374 -6.52 14.45 17.76
C TYR A 374 -5.10 14.35 18.31
N LEU A 375 -4.77 13.23 18.96
CA LEU A 375 -3.42 12.98 19.48
C LEU A 375 -2.41 12.83 18.36
N THR A 376 -2.73 12.05 17.33
CA THR A 376 -1.81 11.82 16.22
C THR A 376 -1.56 13.09 15.42
N MET A 377 -2.61 13.83 15.06
CA MET A 377 -2.51 15.10 14.34
C MET A 377 -1.82 16.19 15.17
N GLY A 378 -2.18 16.32 16.44
CA GLY A 378 -1.57 17.31 17.32
C GLY A 378 -0.08 17.07 17.53
N LYS A 379 0.35 15.82 17.75
CA LYS A 379 1.76 15.44 17.86
C LYS A 379 2.53 15.66 16.54
N ALA A 380 1.92 15.33 15.41
CA ALA A 380 2.53 15.54 14.08
C ALA A 380 2.71 17.04 13.80
N ALA A 381 1.70 17.87 14.07
CA ALA A 381 1.79 19.32 13.94
C ALA A 381 2.86 19.92 14.88
N ALA A 382 2.92 19.46 16.14
CA ALA A 382 3.93 19.89 17.10
C ALA A 382 5.36 19.55 16.65
N LEU A 383 5.57 18.32 16.15
CA LEU A 383 6.86 17.91 15.61
C LEU A 383 7.22 18.71 14.35
N THR A 384 6.29 18.92 13.45
CA THR A 384 6.50 19.76 12.25
C THR A 384 6.93 21.17 12.65
N ARG A 385 6.21 21.81 13.60
CA ARG A 385 6.59 23.11 14.13
C ARG A 385 7.99 23.12 14.77
N GLN A 386 8.35 22.07 15.51
CA GLN A 386 9.68 21.94 16.10
C GLN A 386 10.78 21.90 15.03
N LEU A 387 10.54 21.20 13.90
CA LEU A 387 11.56 20.94 12.89
C LEU A 387 11.72 22.08 11.87
N ILE A 388 10.61 22.70 11.45
CA ILE A 388 10.63 23.74 10.39
C ILE A 388 10.10 25.09 10.86
N GLY A 389 9.86 25.25 12.17
CA GLY A 389 9.38 26.51 12.77
C GLY A 389 7.87 26.75 12.56
N GLU A 390 7.33 27.75 13.26
CA GLU A 390 5.91 28.11 13.14
C GLU A 390 5.52 28.51 11.72
N LYS A 391 6.32 29.36 11.07
CA LYS A 391 6.06 29.79 9.68
C LYS A 391 6.08 28.61 8.71
N GLY A 392 7.00 27.66 8.90
CA GLY A 392 7.07 26.43 8.10
C GLY A 392 5.78 25.61 8.22
N LEU A 393 5.30 25.39 9.44
CA LEU A 393 4.04 24.70 9.68
C LEU A 393 2.85 25.46 9.08
N GLN A 394 2.77 26.78 9.32
CA GLN A 394 1.59 27.59 8.98
C GLN A 394 1.45 27.86 7.48
N HIS A 395 2.56 28.00 6.75
CA HIS A 395 2.54 28.47 5.36
C HIS A 395 3.13 27.49 4.35
N HIS A 396 3.89 26.47 4.79
CA HIS A 396 4.60 25.55 3.90
C HIS A 396 4.30 24.08 4.19
N SER A 397 3.25 23.81 4.98
CA SER A 397 2.74 22.47 5.21
C SER A 397 1.35 22.27 4.63
N PHE A 398 1.00 21.00 4.37
CA PHE A 398 -0.32 20.60 3.93
C PHE A 398 -0.70 19.24 4.52
N VAL A 399 -1.98 18.86 4.41
CA VAL A 399 -2.49 17.59 4.92
C VAL A 399 -2.92 16.69 3.77
N HIS A 400 -2.40 15.49 3.74
CA HIS A 400 -3.03 14.38 3.04
C HIS A 400 -4.12 13.78 3.95
N ALA A 401 -5.37 14.14 3.69
CA ALA A 401 -6.50 13.66 4.48
C ALA A 401 -6.73 12.15 4.29
N HIS A 402 -7.26 11.51 5.32
CA HIS A 402 -7.79 10.16 5.16
C HIS A 402 -8.90 10.12 4.09
N GLY A 403 -9.80 11.11 4.08
CA GLY A 403 -10.65 11.46 2.94
C GLY A 403 -11.36 10.30 2.25
N THR A 404 -12.08 9.45 3.00
CA THR A 404 -12.66 8.19 2.46
C THR A 404 -13.88 8.39 1.55
N GLY A 405 -14.55 9.54 1.62
CA GLY A 405 -15.84 9.75 0.93
C GLY A 405 -17.03 9.14 1.68
N THR A 406 -16.89 8.83 2.97
CA THR A 406 -18.03 8.40 3.81
C THR A 406 -18.62 9.57 4.58
N PRO A 407 -19.97 9.62 4.79
CA PRO A 407 -20.63 10.72 5.50
C PRO A 407 -20.04 10.97 6.88
N GLN A 408 -19.79 9.90 7.65
CA GLN A 408 -19.23 10.02 9.00
C GLN A 408 -17.80 10.59 9.00
N ASN A 409 -16.95 10.19 8.05
CA ASN A 409 -15.55 10.64 8.03
C ASN A 409 -15.43 12.10 7.61
N ARG A 410 -16.26 12.59 6.65
CA ARG A 410 -16.18 13.99 6.22
C ARG A 410 -16.35 14.98 7.39
N VAL A 411 -17.28 14.67 8.31
CA VAL A 411 -17.52 15.49 9.49
C VAL A 411 -16.42 15.30 10.53
N THR A 412 -16.13 14.06 10.92
CA THR A 412 -15.20 13.79 12.02
C THR A 412 -13.77 14.21 11.69
N GLU A 413 -13.31 13.98 10.46
CA GLU A 413 -11.97 14.37 10.04
C GLU A 413 -11.85 15.88 9.89
N SER A 414 -12.82 16.55 9.27
CA SER A 414 -12.78 18.00 9.13
C SER A 414 -12.77 18.73 10.48
N VAL A 415 -13.55 18.26 11.48
CA VAL A 415 -13.50 18.79 12.84
C VAL A 415 -12.09 18.68 13.44
N ILE A 416 -11.45 17.52 13.29
CA ILE A 416 -10.11 17.29 13.85
C ILE A 416 -9.08 18.20 13.18
N LEU A 417 -9.10 18.27 11.86
CA LEU A 417 -8.18 19.10 11.08
C LEU A 417 -8.37 20.59 11.36
N ASP A 418 -9.62 21.08 11.36
CA ASP A 418 -9.94 22.49 11.62
C ASP A 418 -9.53 22.93 13.03
N ARG A 419 -9.82 22.10 14.05
CA ARG A 419 -9.42 22.38 15.43
C ARG A 419 -7.90 22.30 15.63
N THR A 420 -7.23 21.40 14.92
CA THR A 420 -5.76 21.35 14.95
C THR A 420 -5.18 22.60 14.29
N ALA A 421 -5.68 23.00 13.13
CA ALA A 421 -5.26 24.22 12.44
C ALA A 421 -5.46 25.44 13.34
N GLN A 422 -6.62 25.58 13.98
CA GLN A 422 -6.92 26.65 14.94
C GLN A 422 -5.92 26.66 16.10
N ALA A 423 -5.63 25.51 16.71
CA ALA A 423 -4.74 25.40 17.86
C ALA A 423 -3.28 25.78 17.52
N PHE A 424 -2.85 25.56 16.28
CA PHE A 424 -1.51 25.89 15.81
C PHE A 424 -1.43 27.21 15.03
N GLY A 425 -2.50 28.03 15.03
CA GLY A 425 -2.53 29.34 14.39
C GLY A 425 -2.46 29.30 12.86
N ILE A 426 -2.88 28.18 12.25
CA ILE A 426 -2.93 28.02 10.80
C ILE A 426 -4.23 28.63 10.28
N ALA A 427 -4.16 29.68 9.47
CA ALA A 427 -5.34 30.40 9.00
C ALA A 427 -6.13 29.63 7.93
N LYS A 428 -5.41 28.98 6.98
CA LYS A 428 -5.98 28.19 5.89
C LYS A 428 -5.02 27.05 5.54
N TRP A 429 -5.23 25.90 6.16
CA TRP A 429 -4.40 24.73 5.95
C TRP A 429 -4.82 24.00 4.68
N PRO A 430 -3.92 23.84 3.67
CA PRO A 430 -4.26 23.09 2.47
C PRO A 430 -4.51 21.61 2.80
N VAL A 431 -5.65 21.09 2.30
CA VAL A 431 -6.09 19.70 2.49
C VAL A 431 -6.34 19.06 1.13
N VAL A 432 -5.66 17.95 0.87
CA VAL A 432 -5.80 17.16 -0.36
C VAL A 432 -6.38 15.79 -0.06
N GLY A 433 -7.10 15.20 -1.02
CA GLY A 433 -7.79 13.91 -0.87
C GLY A 433 -7.63 13.02 -2.10
N ILE A 434 -6.48 12.35 -2.22
CA ILE A 434 -6.14 11.56 -3.42
C ILE A 434 -7.00 10.31 -3.65
N LYS A 435 -7.75 9.86 -2.63
CA LYS A 435 -8.72 8.77 -2.82
C LYS A 435 -9.81 9.09 -3.83
N SER A 436 -10.04 10.39 -4.10
CA SER A 436 -10.89 10.82 -5.20
C SER A 436 -10.42 10.33 -6.58
N TYR A 437 -9.15 10.04 -6.74
CA TYR A 437 -8.56 9.56 -7.99
C TYR A 437 -8.37 8.05 -8.00
N VAL A 438 -7.73 7.52 -6.96
CA VAL A 438 -7.27 6.13 -6.94
C VAL A 438 -8.17 5.19 -6.15
N GLY A 439 -9.16 5.73 -5.41
CA GLY A 439 -10.00 4.97 -4.49
C GLY A 439 -9.30 4.73 -3.15
N HIS A 440 -9.93 3.92 -2.30
CA HIS A 440 -9.43 3.55 -0.98
C HIS A 440 -8.81 2.15 -1.02
N SER A 441 -7.51 2.09 -1.05
CA SER A 441 -6.71 0.86 -1.11
C SER A 441 -6.45 0.26 0.29
N LEU A 442 -7.35 0.48 1.24
CA LEU A 442 -7.31 -0.07 2.60
C LEU A 442 -5.94 0.12 3.25
N GLY A 443 -5.23 -0.97 3.57
CA GLY A 443 -3.92 -0.93 4.21
C GLY A 443 -2.86 -0.15 3.44
N SER A 444 -2.95 -0.07 2.11
CA SER A 444 -1.97 0.63 1.25
C SER A 444 -2.23 2.14 1.11
N ALA A 445 -3.36 2.64 1.62
CA ALA A 445 -3.76 4.03 1.41
C ALA A 445 -2.74 5.07 1.92
N GLY A 446 -2.06 4.78 3.04
CA GLY A 446 -0.98 5.63 3.55
C GLY A 446 0.24 5.68 2.61
N GLY A 447 0.51 4.58 1.90
CA GLY A 447 1.56 4.51 0.88
C GLY A 447 1.22 5.33 -0.36
N ASP A 448 -0.03 5.26 -0.84
CA ASP A 448 -0.51 6.11 -1.93
C ASP A 448 -0.39 7.61 -1.56
N GLN A 449 -0.72 7.96 -0.31
CA GLN A 449 -0.60 9.33 0.20
C GLN A 449 0.87 9.77 0.29
N LEU A 450 1.79 8.91 0.75
CA LEU A 450 3.23 9.23 0.81
C LEU A 450 3.80 9.43 -0.61
N ALA A 451 3.48 8.55 -1.56
CA ALA A 451 3.89 8.69 -2.96
C ALA A 451 3.40 10.02 -3.56
N ALA A 452 2.14 10.39 -3.28
CA ALA A 452 1.58 11.66 -3.73
C ALA A 452 2.19 12.88 -3.02
N ALA A 453 2.54 12.78 -1.74
CA ALA A 453 3.24 13.85 -1.02
C ALA A 453 4.63 14.13 -1.62
N LEU A 454 5.40 13.07 -1.92
CA LEU A 454 6.70 13.19 -2.60
C LEU A 454 6.53 13.79 -4.01
N GLY A 455 5.48 13.41 -4.73
CA GLY A 455 5.13 14.00 -6.01
C GLY A 455 4.79 15.50 -5.89
N SER A 456 4.01 15.88 -4.86
CA SER A 456 3.70 17.29 -4.60
C SER A 456 4.96 18.11 -4.29
N PHE A 457 5.89 17.59 -3.49
CA PHE A 457 7.17 18.24 -3.23
C PHE A 457 8.01 18.41 -4.50
N SER A 458 8.00 17.40 -5.38
CA SER A 458 8.76 17.41 -6.63
C SER A 458 8.20 18.36 -7.68
N GLN A 459 6.86 18.44 -7.81
CA GLN A 459 6.19 19.21 -8.87
C GLN A 459 5.72 20.60 -8.40
N GLY A 460 5.71 20.87 -7.09
CA GLY A 460 5.16 22.12 -6.55
C GLY A 460 3.64 22.24 -6.75
N ILE A 461 2.92 21.12 -6.87
CA ILE A 461 1.48 21.12 -7.14
C ILE A 461 0.76 20.29 -6.07
N LEU A 462 -0.27 20.87 -5.46
CA LEU A 462 -1.23 20.15 -4.64
C LEU A 462 -2.39 19.65 -5.52
N PRO A 463 -2.69 18.35 -5.54
CA PRO A 463 -3.79 17.82 -6.35
C PRO A 463 -5.13 18.24 -5.77
N GLY A 464 -6.01 18.78 -6.61
CA GLY A 464 -7.40 19.10 -6.23
C GLY A 464 -8.28 17.87 -6.14
N ILE A 465 -9.34 17.94 -5.37
CA ILE A 465 -10.37 16.89 -5.28
C ILE A 465 -11.35 17.05 -6.45
N ARG A 466 -10.99 16.54 -7.63
CA ARG A 466 -11.70 16.77 -8.90
C ARG A 466 -13.05 16.03 -9.02
N THR A 467 -13.40 15.18 -8.08
CA THR A 467 -14.67 14.43 -8.07
C THR A 467 -15.82 15.19 -7.41
N ILE A 468 -15.56 16.36 -6.85
CA ILE A 468 -16.56 17.18 -6.15
C ILE A 468 -16.63 18.59 -6.73
N ASP A 469 -17.83 19.17 -6.72
CA ASP A 469 -18.10 20.52 -7.19
C ASP A 469 -18.30 21.51 -6.04
N HIS A 470 -18.61 20.99 -4.85
CA HIS A 470 -18.85 21.77 -3.64
C HIS A 470 -18.39 20.99 -2.40
N ILE A 471 -18.30 21.69 -1.29
CA ILE A 471 -18.04 21.12 0.03
C ILE A 471 -19.34 21.06 0.79
N ALA A 472 -19.66 19.90 1.39
CA ALA A 472 -20.89 19.71 2.15
C ALA A 472 -21.00 20.68 3.35
N ASP A 473 -22.24 21.08 3.70
CA ASP A 473 -22.49 22.10 4.72
C ASP A 473 -22.04 21.69 6.13
N ASP A 474 -21.99 20.38 6.42
CA ASP A 474 -21.56 19.82 7.70
C ASP A 474 -20.04 19.67 7.84
N VAL A 475 -19.26 20.10 6.86
CA VAL A 475 -17.79 20.07 6.88
C VAL A 475 -17.24 21.30 7.56
N HIS A 476 -16.45 21.10 8.62
CA HIS A 476 -15.75 22.15 9.35
C HIS A 476 -14.52 22.61 8.56
N ARG A 477 -14.49 23.90 8.15
CA ARG A 477 -13.44 24.42 7.26
C ARG A 477 -13.03 25.88 7.52
N SER A 478 -13.26 26.36 8.73
CA SER A 478 -12.92 27.76 9.08
C SER A 478 -11.42 28.03 8.87
N HIS A 479 -10.58 27.03 9.20
CA HIS A 479 -9.11 27.11 9.11
C HIS A 479 -8.53 26.15 8.03
N LEU A 480 -9.38 25.58 7.18
CA LEU A 480 -8.95 24.67 6.11
C LEU A 480 -9.15 25.29 4.73
N ASP A 481 -8.25 24.95 3.83
CA ASP A 481 -8.39 25.13 2.39
C ASP A 481 -8.47 23.74 1.73
N ILE A 482 -9.70 23.26 1.52
CA ILE A 482 -9.94 21.98 0.85
C ILE A 482 -9.78 22.19 -0.63
N CYS A 483 -8.70 21.65 -1.20
CA CYS A 483 -8.30 21.90 -2.57
C CYS A 483 -9.29 21.29 -3.57
N LEU A 484 -10.20 22.05 -4.19
CA LEU A 484 -11.10 21.60 -5.24
C LEU A 484 -10.42 21.54 -6.61
N GLN A 485 -9.43 22.37 -6.84
CA GLN A 485 -8.64 22.44 -8.07
C GLN A 485 -7.16 22.23 -7.74
N HIS A 486 -6.36 21.85 -8.74
CA HIS A 486 -4.91 21.83 -8.58
C HIS A 486 -4.41 23.20 -8.19
N GLN A 487 -3.53 23.26 -7.18
CA GLN A 487 -2.94 24.50 -6.69
C GLN A 487 -1.44 24.47 -6.86
N GLN A 488 -0.88 25.44 -7.54
CA GLN A 488 0.55 25.69 -7.55
C GLN A 488 0.97 26.21 -6.17
N GLN A 489 1.94 25.55 -5.56
CA GLN A 489 2.46 25.91 -4.24
C GLN A 489 3.98 25.83 -4.22
N ASP A 490 4.60 26.98 -4.16
CA ASP A 490 6.05 27.04 -4.07
C ASP A 490 6.53 26.73 -2.64
N ASN A 491 7.70 26.08 -2.55
CA ASN A 491 8.39 25.84 -1.29
C ASN A 491 7.58 24.99 -0.28
N LEU A 492 6.95 23.92 -0.75
CA LEU A 492 6.33 22.90 0.14
C LEU A 492 7.43 22.23 0.98
N GLN A 493 7.29 22.25 2.31
CA GLN A 493 8.29 21.76 3.26
C GLN A 493 7.88 20.49 3.99
N ALA A 494 6.61 20.35 4.33
CA ALA A 494 6.11 19.21 5.06
C ALA A 494 4.70 18.81 4.63
N SER A 495 4.42 17.52 4.72
CA SER A 495 3.06 16.94 4.61
C SER A 495 2.73 16.13 5.85
N LEU A 496 1.54 16.34 6.41
CA LEU A 496 1.00 15.48 7.45
C LEU A 496 0.07 14.45 6.80
N ILE A 497 0.48 13.19 6.82
CA ILE A 497 -0.25 12.09 6.19
C ILE A 497 -1.14 11.43 7.23
N ASN A 498 -2.46 11.58 7.09
CA ASN A 498 -3.44 11.09 8.04
C ASN A 498 -4.10 9.80 7.57
N SER A 499 -4.14 8.79 8.42
CA SER A 499 -4.85 7.53 8.19
C SER A 499 -5.65 7.11 9.41
N LYS A 500 -6.89 6.65 9.17
CA LYS A 500 -7.82 6.16 10.19
C LYS A 500 -8.32 4.77 9.78
N GLY A 501 -8.07 3.77 10.60
CA GLY A 501 -8.50 2.41 10.37
C GLY A 501 -9.67 1.99 11.27
N PHE A 502 -10.48 1.06 10.79
CA PHE A 502 -11.53 0.45 11.60
C PHE A 502 -10.97 -0.10 12.91
N GLY A 503 -11.77 -0.08 13.96
CA GLY A 503 -11.37 -0.50 15.30
C GLY A 503 -10.75 0.62 16.15
N GLY A 504 -10.45 1.79 15.54
CA GLY A 504 -9.84 2.93 16.24
C GLY A 504 -8.33 3.01 16.04
N ASN A 505 -7.84 2.57 14.90
CA ASN A 505 -6.44 2.70 14.52
C ASN A 505 -6.22 4.08 13.89
N ASN A 506 -5.55 4.99 14.61
CA ASN A 506 -5.22 6.30 14.07
C ASN A 506 -3.70 6.41 13.89
N ALA A 507 -3.27 6.89 12.75
CA ALA A 507 -1.87 7.13 12.47
C ALA A 507 -1.70 8.45 11.68
N THR A 508 -0.68 9.23 12.05
CA THR A 508 -0.27 10.43 11.30
C THR A 508 1.24 10.46 11.18
N ALA A 509 1.73 10.44 9.94
CA ALA A 509 3.15 10.57 9.64
C ALA A 509 3.49 12.02 9.29
N VAL A 510 4.69 12.46 9.67
CA VAL A 510 5.30 13.68 9.17
C VAL A 510 6.25 13.31 8.03
N ALA A 511 5.97 13.80 6.82
CA ALA A 511 6.87 13.69 5.68
C ALA A 511 7.47 15.05 5.39
N LEU A 512 8.80 15.14 5.37
CA LEU A 512 9.54 16.35 5.01
C LEU A 512 10.01 16.25 3.56
N SER A 513 10.03 17.39 2.86
CA SER A 513 10.54 17.46 1.49
C SER A 513 12.05 17.16 1.42
N GLY A 514 12.52 16.74 0.24
CA GLY A 514 13.94 16.47 0.00
C GLY A 514 14.84 17.69 0.27
N SER A 515 14.39 18.90 -0.04
CA SER A 515 15.12 20.14 0.24
C SER A 515 15.31 20.38 1.73
N ILE A 516 14.27 20.15 2.53
CA ILE A 516 14.33 20.27 4.00
C ILE A 516 15.22 19.17 4.61
N ALA A 517 15.06 17.93 4.17
CA ALA A 517 15.92 16.83 4.60
C ALA A 517 17.40 17.16 4.33
N GLN A 518 17.74 17.59 3.13
CA GLN A 518 19.12 17.97 2.76
C GLN A 518 19.64 19.15 3.59
N ALA A 519 18.81 20.15 3.89
CA ALA A 519 19.19 21.26 4.77
C ALA A 519 19.50 20.77 6.20
N MET A 520 18.70 19.85 6.75
CA MET A 520 18.95 19.24 8.06
C MET A 520 20.24 18.41 8.07
N LEU A 521 20.50 17.67 7.00
CA LEU A 521 21.73 16.88 6.88
C LEU A 521 22.96 17.80 6.76
N ARG A 522 22.86 18.91 6.03
CA ARG A 522 23.93 19.90 5.95
C ARG A 522 24.26 20.49 7.32
N GLN A 523 23.25 20.81 8.12
CA GLN A 523 23.45 21.31 9.48
C GLN A 523 24.11 20.23 10.38
N ARG A 524 23.76 18.97 10.21
CA ARG A 524 24.25 17.86 11.02
C ARG A 524 25.66 17.40 10.65
N HIS A 525 25.92 17.21 9.36
CA HIS A 525 27.14 16.56 8.85
C HIS A 525 28.15 17.55 8.27
N GLY A 526 27.75 18.80 8.04
CA GLY A 526 28.59 19.89 7.52
C GLY A 526 28.79 19.88 6.00
N GLU A 527 29.32 20.98 5.46
CA GLU A 527 29.44 21.15 4.00
C GLU A 527 30.36 20.13 3.32
N LYS A 528 31.44 19.69 4.00
CA LYS A 528 32.36 18.70 3.42
C LYS A 528 31.66 17.37 3.11
N ALA A 529 30.83 16.89 4.04
CA ALA A 529 30.07 15.65 3.84
C ALA A 529 29.02 15.83 2.73
N MET A 530 28.34 16.98 2.69
CA MET A 530 27.34 17.26 1.65
C MET A 530 27.97 17.40 0.26
N THR A 531 29.16 17.99 0.13
CA THR A 531 29.88 18.06 -1.15
C THR A 531 30.28 16.67 -1.64
N ALA A 532 30.81 15.83 -0.76
CA ALA A 532 31.13 14.45 -1.11
C ALA A 532 29.90 13.63 -1.54
N TRP A 533 28.79 13.80 -0.81
CA TRP A 533 27.51 13.21 -1.16
C TRP A 533 26.99 13.67 -2.53
N GLN A 534 27.05 14.96 -2.83
CA GLN A 534 26.62 15.50 -4.13
C GLN A 534 27.38 14.86 -5.28
N GLN A 535 28.72 14.71 -5.15
CA GLN A 535 29.54 14.02 -6.16
C GLN A 535 29.15 12.56 -6.33
N ALA A 536 28.97 11.84 -5.21
CA ALA A 536 28.58 10.43 -5.25
C ALA A 536 27.16 10.23 -5.82
N ARG A 537 26.23 11.17 -5.54
CA ARG A 537 24.84 11.16 -6.02
C ARG A 537 24.72 11.27 -7.54
N GLU A 538 25.67 11.86 -8.24
CA GLU A 538 25.63 11.95 -9.72
C GLU A 538 25.48 10.57 -10.37
N THR A 539 26.20 9.56 -9.85
CA THR A 539 26.09 8.19 -10.34
C THR A 539 24.69 7.62 -10.13
N THR A 540 24.09 7.90 -8.96
CA THR A 540 22.73 7.49 -8.61
C THR A 540 21.72 8.15 -9.55
N LEU A 541 21.83 9.46 -9.78
CA LEU A 541 20.95 10.19 -10.69
C LEU A 541 21.08 9.71 -12.14
N ALA A 542 22.28 9.42 -12.60
CA ALA A 542 22.49 8.84 -13.93
C ALA A 542 21.83 7.43 -14.06
N SER A 543 21.83 6.64 -12.99
CA SER A 543 21.16 5.35 -12.95
C SER A 543 19.62 5.48 -12.95
N LYS A 544 19.09 6.45 -12.17
CA LYS A 544 17.65 6.80 -12.19
C LYS A 544 17.20 7.26 -13.57
N ALA A 545 18.02 8.05 -14.27
CA ALA A 545 17.72 8.48 -15.64
C ALA A 545 17.64 7.29 -16.61
N ARG A 546 18.54 6.29 -16.50
CA ARG A 546 18.44 5.04 -17.27
C ARG A 546 17.18 4.24 -16.93
N PHE A 547 16.84 4.16 -15.65
CA PHE A 547 15.61 3.51 -15.23
C PHE A 547 14.36 4.24 -15.76
N GLN A 548 14.39 5.57 -15.78
CA GLN A 548 13.33 6.37 -16.40
C GLN A 548 13.19 6.06 -17.90
N GLU A 549 14.30 6.02 -18.64
CA GLU A 549 14.27 5.67 -20.07
C GLU A 549 13.74 4.24 -20.30
N HIS A 550 14.14 3.28 -19.46
CA HIS A 550 13.58 1.92 -19.48
C HIS A 550 12.06 1.95 -19.26
N CYS A 551 11.54 2.72 -18.29
CA CYS A 551 10.10 2.86 -18.06
C CYS A 551 9.34 3.46 -19.26
N LEU A 552 10.00 4.28 -20.08
CA LEU A 552 9.41 4.93 -21.25
C LEU A 552 9.50 4.09 -22.52
N SER A 553 10.36 3.06 -22.56
CA SER A 553 10.67 2.32 -23.78
C SER A 553 10.41 0.82 -23.71
N GLU A 554 10.31 0.25 -22.50
CA GLU A 554 10.22 -1.20 -22.34
C GLU A 554 9.10 -1.59 -21.35
N ALA A 555 8.55 -2.78 -21.55
CA ALA A 555 7.62 -3.39 -20.60
C ALA A 555 8.32 -3.68 -19.26
N PRO A 556 7.62 -3.58 -18.13
CA PRO A 556 8.23 -3.80 -16.82
C PRO A 556 8.73 -5.23 -16.65
N LYS A 557 9.91 -5.36 -16.04
CA LYS A 557 10.51 -6.64 -15.69
C LYS A 557 10.85 -6.67 -14.20
N PRO A 558 10.01 -7.30 -13.36
CA PRO A 558 10.25 -7.31 -11.92
C PRO A 558 11.42 -8.22 -11.55
N VAL A 559 12.04 -7.93 -10.40
CA VAL A 559 13.06 -8.78 -9.78
C VAL A 559 12.35 -9.92 -9.05
N TYR A 560 12.58 -11.15 -9.52
CA TYR A 560 12.10 -12.36 -8.84
C TYR A 560 13.15 -13.47 -8.99
N ARG A 561 13.66 -13.96 -7.86
CA ARG A 561 14.81 -14.85 -7.76
C ARG A 561 14.43 -16.15 -7.06
N PHE A 562 13.71 -17.00 -7.78
CA PHE A 562 13.33 -18.30 -7.24
C PHE A 562 14.47 -19.31 -7.39
N ASN A 563 14.81 -20.00 -6.30
CA ASN A 563 15.86 -21.02 -6.25
C ASN A 563 17.27 -20.51 -6.61
N GLU A 564 17.51 -19.20 -6.40
CA GLU A 564 18.83 -18.58 -6.54
C GLU A 564 19.40 -18.29 -5.14
N GLY A 565 20.72 -18.44 -4.95
CA GLY A 565 21.43 -18.07 -3.71
C GLY A 565 20.86 -18.70 -2.43
N VAL A 566 20.32 -19.92 -2.53
CA VAL A 566 19.72 -20.62 -1.38
C VAL A 566 20.78 -20.90 -0.33
N LEU A 567 20.52 -20.51 0.91
CA LEU A 567 21.39 -20.76 2.04
C LEU A 567 21.01 -22.07 2.73
N GLY A 568 22.00 -22.91 3.02
CA GLY A 568 21.90 -24.13 3.83
C GLY A 568 22.86 -24.07 5.02
N ASP A 569 22.84 -25.07 5.88
CA ASP A 569 23.68 -25.16 7.09
C ASP A 569 25.18 -25.00 6.79
N GLU A 570 25.63 -25.48 5.62
CA GLU A 570 27.01 -25.38 5.13
C GLU A 570 27.48 -23.93 4.89
N HIS A 571 26.55 -23.00 4.79
CA HIS A 571 26.83 -21.58 4.60
C HIS A 571 26.93 -20.80 5.92
N VAL A 572 26.65 -21.45 7.07
CA VAL A 572 26.57 -20.80 8.38
C VAL A 572 27.81 -21.11 9.19
N ALA A 573 28.53 -20.08 9.61
CA ALA A 573 29.56 -20.19 10.64
C ALA A 573 29.06 -19.55 11.93
N LEU A 574 28.86 -20.37 12.98
CA LEU A 574 28.31 -19.97 14.28
C LEU A 574 29.37 -20.10 15.37
N SER A 575 29.51 -19.07 16.16
CA SER A 575 30.32 -19.06 17.40
C SER A 575 29.47 -18.64 18.61
N SER A 576 30.03 -18.66 19.81
CA SER A 576 29.34 -18.09 20.98
C SER A 576 29.24 -16.55 20.96
N ARG A 577 29.86 -15.88 19.99
CA ARG A 577 29.96 -14.42 19.94
C ARG A 577 29.39 -13.81 18.66
N SER A 578 29.23 -14.59 17.58
CA SER A 578 28.82 -14.09 16.28
C SER A 578 28.31 -15.20 15.39
N VAL A 579 27.60 -14.80 14.34
CA VAL A 579 27.26 -15.64 13.20
C VAL A 579 27.71 -14.95 11.92
N SER A 580 28.19 -15.71 10.94
CA SER A 580 28.43 -15.22 9.57
C SER A 580 27.84 -16.16 8.54
N LEU A 581 27.50 -15.62 7.37
CA LEU A 581 26.90 -16.34 6.25
C LEU A 581 27.83 -16.27 5.05
N ASN A 582 28.10 -17.42 4.41
CA ASN A 582 29.00 -17.53 3.24
C ASN A 582 30.40 -16.93 3.46
N GLY A 583 30.94 -16.95 4.67
CA GLY A 583 32.21 -16.31 5.01
C GLY A 583 32.18 -14.78 4.87
N GLY A 584 30.97 -14.18 4.84
CA GLY A 584 30.78 -12.72 4.77
C GLY A 584 30.95 -12.02 6.13
N THR A 585 30.40 -10.82 6.24
CA THR A 585 30.52 -9.99 7.44
C THR A 585 29.94 -10.70 8.67
N GLU A 586 30.69 -10.72 9.75
CA GLU A 586 30.23 -11.22 11.05
C GLU A 586 29.12 -10.34 11.63
N MET A 587 28.05 -10.99 12.09
CA MET A 587 26.98 -10.40 12.87
C MET A 587 27.23 -10.74 14.34
N PRO A 588 27.73 -9.81 15.16
CA PRO A 588 28.03 -10.07 16.55
C PRO A 588 26.74 -10.27 17.35
N PHE A 589 26.80 -11.11 18.37
CA PHE A 589 25.78 -11.19 19.40
C PHE A 589 26.08 -10.11 20.44
N ASP A 590 25.60 -8.90 20.17
CA ASP A 590 25.87 -7.74 21.01
C ASP A 590 25.22 -7.91 22.38
N ASP A 591 25.98 -7.62 23.44
CA ASP A 591 25.40 -7.45 24.77
C ASP A 591 24.49 -6.25 24.79
N ASP A 592 23.23 -6.44 25.22
CA ASP A 592 22.30 -5.34 25.39
C ASP A 592 22.75 -4.44 26.55
N ALA A 593 23.28 -3.28 26.22
CA ALA A 593 23.79 -2.33 27.21
C ALA A 593 22.72 -1.89 28.22
N ALA A 594 21.43 -1.87 27.82
CA ALA A 594 20.32 -1.52 28.70
C ALA A 594 20.03 -2.61 29.75
N LEU A 595 20.41 -3.85 29.47
CA LEU A 595 20.20 -4.96 30.39
C LEU A 595 21.41 -5.25 31.31
N ARG A 596 22.53 -4.56 31.14
CA ARG A 596 23.73 -4.81 31.97
C ARG A 596 23.50 -4.61 33.47
N GLU A 597 22.67 -3.66 33.85
CA GLU A 597 22.31 -3.42 35.27
C GLU A 597 21.49 -4.55 35.89
N PHE A 598 20.89 -5.43 35.08
CA PHE A 598 20.12 -6.59 35.53
C PHE A 598 20.94 -7.89 35.55
N GLN A 599 22.22 -7.83 35.19
CA GLN A 599 23.07 -9.01 35.21
C GLN A 599 23.24 -9.50 36.64
N LEU A 600 23.02 -10.80 36.85
CA LEU A 600 23.30 -11.42 38.15
C LEU A 600 24.80 -11.37 38.40
N LYS A 601 25.17 -10.96 39.61
CA LYS A 601 26.58 -11.06 40.04
C LYS A 601 26.96 -12.54 40.03
N GLN A 602 27.99 -12.88 39.28
CA GLN A 602 28.59 -14.20 39.35
C GLN A 602 29.38 -14.26 40.66
N ASP A 603 29.07 -15.25 41.51
CA ASP A 603 29.80 -15.53 42.76
C ASP A 603 31.23 -15.95 42.47
#